data_716fae1d3da1a95b5e99ab76105efd13
#
_entry.id   716fae1d3da1a95b5e99ab76105efd13
#
_cell.length_a   1.000
_cell.length_b   1.000
_cell.length_c   1.000
_cell.angle_alpha   90.00
_cell.angle_beta   90.00
_cell.angle_gamma   90.00
#
_symmetry.space_group_name_H-M   'P 1'
#
loop_
_entity.id
_entity.type
_entity.pdbx_description
1 polymer ?
#
loop_
_entity_poly.entity_id
_entity_poly.type
_entity_poly.pdbx_seq_one_letter_code
_entity_poly.pdbx_strand_id
1 'polypeptide(L)'
;MQELISQIAALGIEITPTRSLMIIFGIILFTAVVVHLILHKVVLRAFEKRALASSHLWLQIITQNKLFHRLAFTLQGIIVNVQAVLWLQKGSEAAEILTTVAQLWVMIYAMLSFFSLLDVILKLAQKFPAASQLPLKGIFQGIKLVTAIIIGILIISLLIGQSPAILISGLGAMAAVLMLVFKDPILGLVAGIQLSANDMLKLGDWLEMPKYGADGAVIDIGLTTVKVRNWDNTITTIPTWSLVSDSFKNWSGMSASGGRRIKRSLNIDTTSIHFLDEQEQQRLIRAKLLKPYMDSRHEEISAWNQQYAGEQSILNERRMTNVGTFRAYLQEYLRHHPRIRQDMTLMVRQLAPDANGLPIEIYCFTNTVVWAEYEGIQADIFDHVFAVVDEFGLLIHQTPTGNDIRALTGAFSR
;
A
#
# COMPACT_ATOMS: atom_id res chain seq x y z
N MET A 1 -17.69 -33.84 54.92
CA MET A 1 -18.07 -35.17 54.41
C MET A 1 -17.94 -36.27 55.45
N GLN A 2 -16.76 -36.50 56.09
CA GLN A 2 -16.58 -37.53 57.16
C GLN A 2 -17.52 -37.31 58.34
N GLU A 3 -17.83 -36.07 58.68
CA GLU A 3 -18.81 -35.69 59.74
C GLU A 3 -20.25 -36.04 59.37
N LEU A 4 -20.66 -35.85 58.11
CA LEU A 4 -22.00 -36.18 57.62
C LEU A 4 -22.17 -37.71 57.52
N ILE A 5 -21.13 -38.43 57.11
CA ILE A 5 -21.10 -39.90 57.05
C ILE A 5 -21.13 -40.46 58.48
N SER A 6 -20.43 -39.88 59.43
CA SER A 6 -20.44 -40.29 60.85
C SER A 6 -21.84 -40.03 61.48
N GLN A 7 -22.52 -38.96 61.14
CA GLN A 7 -23.87 -38.65 61.61
C GLN A 7 -24.93 -39.63 61.06
N ILE A 8 -24.79 -40.01 59.78
CA ILE A 8 -25.68 -41.00 59.15
C ILE A 8 -25.38 -42.43 59.64
N ALA A 9 -24.08 -42.76 59.89
CA ALA A 9 -23.70 -44.02 60.53
C ALA A 9 -24.24 -44.15 61.96
N ALA A 10 -24.33 -43.04 62.71
CA ALA A 10 -24.96 -42.97 64.02
C ALA A 10 -26.44 -43.28 64.01
N LEU A 11 -27.11 -43.18 62.82
CA LEU A 11 -28.53 -43.58 62.60
C LEU A 11 -28.71 -45.06 62.24
N GLY A 12 -27.66 -45.88 62.37
CA GLY A 12 -27.72 -47.31 62.15
C GLY A 12 -27.74 -47.79 60.69
N ILE A 13 -27.36 -46.94 59.76
CA ILE A 13 -27.30 -47.25 58.33
C ILE A 13 -25.85 -47.54 57.94
N GLU A 14 -25.55 -48.84 57.64
CA GLU A 14 -24.22 -49.19 57.07
C GLU A 14 -24.05 -48.58 55.67
N ILE A 15 -23.17 -47.61 55.59
CA ILE A 15 -22.89 -46.93 54.33
C ILE A 15 -21.69 -47.61 53.65
N THR A 16 -21.98 -48.40 52.63
CA THR A 16 -20.94 -48.88 51.72
C THR A 16 -20.38 -47.70 50.87
N PRO A 17 -19.12 -47.75 50.42
CA PRO A 17 -18.50 -46.71 49.60
C PRO A 17 -19.38 -46.32 48.37
N THR A 18 -20.05 -47.30 47.79
CA THR A 18 -20.93 -47.11 46.63
C THR A 18 -22.20 -46.31 46.99
N ARG A 19 -22.79 -46.60 48.18
CA ARG A 19 -23.97 -45.86 48.66
C ARG A 19 -23.63 -44.38 48.99
N SER A 20 -22.48 -44.12 49.58
CA SER A 20 -22.02 -42.75 49.84
C SER A 20 -21.83 -41.96 48.56
N LEU A 21 -21.24 -42.53 47.53
CA LEU A 21 -21.13 -41.93 46.20
C LEU A 21 -22.51 -41.60 45.61
N MET A 22 -23.46 -42.51 45.64
CA MET A 22 -24.83 -42.26 45.14
C MET A 22 -25.54 -41.11 45.88
N ILE A 23 -25.37 -41.01 47.18
CA ILE A 23 -25.93 -39.92 47.98
C ILE A 23 -25.32 -38.58 47.59
N ILE A 24 -24.01 -38.50 47.41
CA ILE A 24 -23.31 -37.30 47.01
C ILE A 24 -23.72 -36.87 45.60
N PHE A 25 -23.79 -37.78 44.64
CA PHE A 25 -24.30 -37.50 43.30
C PHE A 25 -25.73 -37.01 43.34
N GLY A 26 -26.59 -37.63 44.18
CA GLY A 26 -27.97 -37.19 44.41
C GLY A 26 -28.07 -35.76 44.93
N ILE A 27 -27.21 -35.41 45.88
CA ILE A 27 -27.16 -34.03 46.46
C ILE A 27 -26.65 -33.02 45.40
N ILE A 28 -25.59 -33.36 44.67
CA ILE A 28 -25.05 -32.49 43.61
C ILE A 28 -26.14 -32.28 42.52
N LEU A 29 -26.79 -33.33 42.10
CA LEU A 29 -27.86 -33.26 41.09
C LEU A 29 -29.03 -32.44 41.59
N PHE A 30 -29.49 -32.69 42.86
CA PHE A 30 -30.59 -31.94 43.48
C PHE A 30 -30.26 -30.44 43.56
N THR A 31 -29.07 -30.09 44.07
CA THR A 31 -28.63 -28.69 44.15
C THR A 31 -28.49 -28.07 42.77
N ALA A 32 -27.98 -28.81 41.76
CA ALA A 32 -27.88 -28.31 40.39
C ALA A 32 -29.28 -28.03 39.81
N VAL A 33 -30.27 -28.89 40.05
CA VAL A 33 -31.66 -28.69 39.62
C VAL A 33 -32.30 -27.49 40.36
N VAL A 34 -32.12 -27.38 41.67
CA VAL A 34 -32.64 -26.26 42.45
C VAL A 34 -32.04 -24.92 41.99
N VAL A 35 -30.73 -24.87 41.81
CA VAL A 35 -30.02 -23.67 41.27
C VAL A 35 -30.53 -23.35 39.86
N HIS A 36 -30.69 -24.35 39.00
CA HIS A 36 -31.27 -24.17 37.67
C HIS A 36 -32.68 -23.56 37.73
N LEU A 37 -33.55 -24.07 38.56
CA LEU A 37 -34.93 -23.57 38.70
C LEU A 37 -34.94 -22.13 39.26
N ILE A 38 -34.11 -21.84 40.26
CA ILE A 38 -34.00 -20.50 40.83
C ILE A 38 -33.48 -19.53 39.78
N LEU A 39 -32.35 -19.83 39.14
CA LEU A 39 -31.71 -18.94 38.17
C LEU A 39 -32.60 -18.71 36.95
N HIS A 40 -33.12 -19.80 36.34
CA HIS A 40 -33.82 -19.69 35.06
C HIS A 40 -35.28 -19.35 35.19
N LYS A 41 -36.02 -19.93 36.18
CA LYS A 41 -37.48 -19.69 36.34
C LYS A 41 -37.79 -18.48 37.22
N VAL A 42 -36.94 -18.12 38.17
CA VAL A 42 -37.24 -16.99 39.09
C VAL A 42 -36.44 -15.76 38.66
N VAL A 43 -35.12 -15.84 38.70
CA VAL A 43 -34.23 -14.65 38.49
C VAL A 43 -34.30 -14.16 37.04
N LEU A 44 -34.07 -15.02 36.07
CA LEU A 44 -34.06 -14.62 34.65
C LEU A 44 -35.46 -14.20 34.17
N ARG A 45 -36.55 -14.89 34.56
CA ARG A 45 -37.89 -14.43 34.20
C ARG A 45 -38.25 -13.08 34.80
N ALA A 46 -37.90 -12.85 36.06
CA ALA A 46 -38.11 -11.54 36.71
C ALA A 46 -37.34 -10.43 36.00
N PHE A 47 -36.11 -10.73 35.59
CA PHE A 47 -35.27 -9.82 34.85
C PHE A 47 -35.81 -9.53 33.43
N GLU A 48 -36.22 -10.57 32.70
CA GLU A 48 -36.79 -10.44 31.36
C GLU A 48 -38.07 -9.60 31.38
N LYS A 49 -38.97 -9.85 32.34
CA LYS A 49 -40.19 -9.05 32.49
C LYS A 49 -39.88 -7.57 32.74
N ARG A 50 -38.89 -7.28 33.58
CA ARG A 50 -38.44 -5.88 33.84
C ARG A 50 -37.75 -5.27 32.62
N ALA A 51 -36.96 -6.03 31.90
CA ALA A 51 -36.26 -5.58 30.71
C ALA A 51 -37.23 -5.25 29.56
N LEU A 52 -38.26 -6.06 29.37
CA LEU A 52 -39.31 -5.81 28.37
C LEU A 52 -40.22 -4.62 28.73
N ALA A 53 -40.42 -4.35 30.02
CA ALA A 53 -41.20 -3.22 30.51
C ALA A 53 -40.38 -1.90 30.53
N SER A 54 -39.04 -1.98 30.34
CA SER A 54 -38.13 -0.84 30.40
C SER A 54 -38.00 -0.17 29.06
N SER A 55 -37.96 1.15 29.03
CA SER A 55 -37.63 1.98 27.87
C SER A 55 -36.13 1.98 27.54
N HIS A 56 -35.30 1.38 28.39
CA HIS A 56 -33.84 1.37 28.20
C HIS A 56 -33.38 0.36 27.15
N LEU A 57 -32.89 0.84 26.04
CA LEU A 57 -32.51 0.08 24.87
C LEU A 57 -31.41 -0.97 25.14
N TRP A 58 -30.48 -0.66 26.06
CA TRP A 58 -29.40 -1.59 26.43
C TRP A 58 -29.89 -2.86 27.12
N LEU A 59 -30.95 -2.76 27.96
CA LEU A 59 -31.58 -3.91 28.63
C LEU A 59 -32.24 -4.86 27.61
N GLN A 60 -32.92 -4.31 26.63
CA GLN A 60 -33.53 -5.09 25.54
C GLN A 60 -32.46 -5.84 24.71
N ILE A 61 -31.37 -5.19 24.36
CA ILE A 61 -30.28 -5.79 23.58
C ILE A 61 -29.60 -6.92 24.36
N ILE A 62 -29.37 -6.77 25.67
CA ILE A 62 -28.78 -7.81 26.53
C ILE A 62 -29.69 -9.04 26.55
N THR A 63 -31.01 -8.85 26.75
CA THR A 63 -31.99 -9.92 26.81
C THR A 63 -32.09 -10.67 25.48
N GLN A 64 -32.13 -9.95 24.35
CA GLN A 64 -32.17 -10.56 23.01
C GLN A 64 -30.95 -11.44 22.71
N ASN A 65 -29.76 -11.07 23.24
CA ASN A 65 -28.53 -11.85 23.01
C ASN A 65 -28.32 -12.96 24.05
N LYS A 66 -29.30 -13.23 24.93
CA LYS A 66 -29.27 -14.32 25.92
C LYS A 66 -28.01 -14.29 26.84
N LEU A 67 -27.43 -13.10 27.08
CA LEU A 67 -26.24 -12.96 27.90
C LEU A 67 -26.42 -13.54 29.31
N PHE A 68 -27.52 -13.15 29.97
CA PHE A 68 -27.80 -13.62 31.34
C PHE A 68 -28.08 -15.11 31.42
N HIS A 69 -28.74 -15.70 30.40
CA HIS A 69 -28.94 -17.15 30.33
C HIS A 69 -27.60 -17.90 30.27
N ARG A 70 -26.67 -17.42 29.45
CA ARG A 70 -25.37 -18.08 29.31
C ARG A 70 -24.53 -17.90 30.58
N LEU A 71 -24.54 -16.71 31.20
CA LEU A 71 -23.93 -16.47 32.50
C LEU A 71 -24.52 -17.36 33.61
N ALA A 72 -25.84 -17.58 33.64
CA ALA A 72 -26.46 -18.47 34.58
C ALA A 72 -25.98 -19.92 34.43
N PHE A 73 -25.81 -20.42 33.19
CA PHE A 73 -25.24 -21.73 32.93
C PHE A 73 -23.77 -21.80 33.32
N THR A 74 -22.98 -20.72 33.11
CA THR A 74 -21.60 -20.66 33.59
C THR A 74 -21.54 -20.76 35.11
N LEU A 75 -22.39 -19.99 35.81
CA LEU A 75 -22.46 -20.01 37.26
C LEU A 75 -22.88 -21.40 37.80
N GLN A 76 -23.87 -22.03 37.15
CA GLN A 76 -24.28 -23.39 37.49
C GLN A 76 -23.13 -24.38 37.36
N GLY A 77 -22.35 -24.35 36.28
CA GLY A 77 -21.19 -25.19 36.10
C GLY A 77 -20.10 -24.95 37.17
N ILE A 78 -19.87 -23.70 37.56
CA ILE A 78 -18.97 -23.36 38.66
C ILE A 78 -19.45 -23.97 39.98
N ILE A 79 -20.73 -23.87 40.30
CA ILE A 79 -21.29 -24.44 41.52
C ILE A 79 -21.14 -25.97 41.53
N VAL A 80 -21.42 -26.66 40.42
CA VAL A 80 -21.21 -28.10 40.29
C VAL A 80 -19.74 -28.47 40.46
N ASN A 81 -18.81 -27.70 39.84
CA ASN A 81 -17.37 -27.96 39.96
C ASN A 81 -16.89 -27.81 41.43
N VAL A 82 -17.31 -26.74 42.09
CA VAL A 82 -16.98 -26.49 43.51
C VAL A 82 -17.53 -27.62 44.39
N GLN A 83 -18.77 -28.08 44.18
CA GLN A 83 -19.34 -29.20 44.93
C GLN A 83 -18.60 -30.51 44.68
N ALA A 84 -18.21 -30.77 43.42
CA ALA A 84 -17.44 -31.96 43.08
C ALA A 84 -16.07 -31.98 43.83
N VAL A 85 -15.38 -30.86 43.86
CA VAL A 85 -14.07 -30.71 44.57
C VAL A 85 -14.23 -30.82 46.10
N LEU A 86 -15.32 -30.30 46.67
CA LEU A 86 -15.55 -30.27 48.13
C LEU A 86 -16.04 -31.61 48.69
N TRP A 87 -16.89 -32.31 47.96
CA TRP A 87 -17.63 -33.45 48.49
C TRP A 87 -17.14 -34.80 48.03
N LEU A 88 -16.50 -34.89 46.85
CA LEU A 88 -15.92 -36.11 46.38
C LEU A 88 -14.48 -36.28 46.91
N GLN A 89 -14.08 -37.57 47.10
CA GLN A 89 -12.73 -37.88 47.55
C GLN A 89 -11.74 -37.55 46.46
N LYS A 90 -10.71 -36.77 46.80
CA LYS A 90 -9.62 -36.41 45.86
C LYS A 90 -8.96 -37.69 45.34
N GLY A 91 -8.75 -37.78 44.01
CA GLY A 91 -8.13 -38.91 43.34
C GLY A 91 -9.09 -40.08 43.05
N SER A 92 -10.39 -39.96 43.34
CA SER A 92 -11.38 -40.95 42.87
C SER A 92 -11.73 -40.70 41.41
N GLU A 93 -11.89 -41.75 40.60
CA GLU A 93 -12.33 -41.66 39.19
C GLU A 93 -13.60 -40.79 39.03
N ALA A 94 -14.56 -40.94 39.96
CA ALA A 94 -15.79 -40.20 39.97
C ALA A 94 -15.56 -38.68 40.16
N ALA A 95 -14.61 -38.29 41.01
CA ALA A 95 -14.21 -36.87 41.20
C ALA A 95 -13.54 -36.33 39.95
N GLU A 96 -12.66 -37.07 39.34
CA GLU A 96 -11.93 -36.63 38.12
C GLU A 96 -12.91 -36.47 36.95
N ILE A 97 -13.79 -37.44 36.73
CA ILE A 97 -14.79 -37.33 35.65
C ILE A 97 -15.73 -36.12 35.85
N LEU A 98 -16.30 -35.99 37.06
CA LEU A 98 -17.26 -34.93 37.33
C LEU A 98 -16.63 -33.54 37.29
N THR A 99 -15.41 -33.37 37.83
CA THR A 99 -14.69 -32.09 37.75
C THR A 99 -14.31 -31.76 36.33
N THR A 100 -13.84 -32.72 35.53
CA THR A 100 -13.52 -32.52 34.09
C THR A 100 -14.80 -32.11 33.32
N VAL A 101 -15.91 -32.81 33.50
CA VAL A 101 -17.21 -32.48 32.85
C VAL A 101 -17.68 -31.07 33.26
N ALA A 102 -17.60 -30.75 34.56
CA ALA A 102 -17.97 -29.44 35.06
C ALA A 102 -17.08 -28.31 34.52
N GLN A 103 -15.75 -28.53 34.43
CA GLN A 103 -14.82 -27.61 33.86
C GLN A 103 -15.07 -27.39 32.35
N LEU A 104 -15.32 -28.46 31.59
CA LEU A 104 -15.69 -28.35 30.17
C LEU A 104 -16.99 -27.51 30.01
N TRP A 105 -17.97 -27.79 30.86
CA TRP A 105 -19.22 -27.00 30.88
C TRP A 105 -18.95 -25.51 31.14
N VAL A 106 -18.15 -25.19 32.15
CA VAL A 106 -17.78 -23.81 32.48
C VAL A 106 -17.05 -23.15 31.32
N MET A 107 -16.06 -23.82 30.70
CA MET A 107 -15.31 -23.26 29.58
C MET A 107 -16.22 -22.95 28.37
N ILE A 108 -17.11 -23.88 28.01
CA ILE A 108 -18.02 -23.69 26.88
C ILE A 108 -19.01 -22.54 27.17
N TYR A 109 -19.65 -22.53 28.33
CA TYR A 109 -20.63 -21.47 28.64
C TYR A 109 -19.97 -20.11 28.94
N ALA A 110 -18.76 -20.08 29.48
CA ALA A 110 -17.98 -18.85 29.61
C ALA A 110 -17.65 -18.26 28.23
N MET A 111 -17.21 -19.10 27.28
CA MET A 111 -16.98 -18.68 25.88
C MET A 111 -18.27 -18.13 25.25
N LEU A 112 -19.39 -18.85 25.38
CA LEU A 112 -20.67 -18.42 24.84
C LEU A 112 -21.19 -17.14 25.50
N SER A 113 -20.91 -16.95 26.81
CA SER A 113 -21.20 -15.71 27.54
C SER A 113 -20.41 -14.54 27.02
N PHE A 114 -19.11 -14.75 26.80
CA PHE A 114 -18.24 -13.77 26.20
C PHE A 114 -18.67 -13.39 24.77
N PHE A 115 -19.07 -14.36 23.95
CA PHE A 115 -19.62 -14.09 22.61
C PHE A 115 -20.90 -13.27 22.68
N SER A 116 -21.80 -13.57 23.63
CA SER A 116 -22.99 -12.75 23.84
C SER A 116 -22.66 -11.32 24.26
N LEU A 117 -21.66 -11.16 25.14
CA LEU A 117 -21.20 -9.84 25.57
C LEU A 117 -20.67 -9.03 24.35
N LEU A 118 -19.88 -9.64 23.52
CA LEU A 118 -19.38 -9.02 22.29
C LEU A 118 -20.52 -8.64 21.34
N ASP A 119 -21.55 -9.49 21.20
CA ASP A 119 -22.73 -9.18 20.38
C ASP A 119 -23.54 -8.00 20.94
N VAL A 120 -23.67 -7.92 22.26
CA VAL A 120 -24.32 -6.79 22.93
C VAL A 120 -23.53 -5.49 22.67
N ILE A 121 -22.20 -5.53 22.86
CA ILE A 121 -21.34 -4.37 22.60
C ILE A 121 -21.42 -3.94 21.14
N LEU A 122 -21.35 -4.88 20.20
CA LEU A 122 -21.47 -4.59 18.77
C LEU A 122 -22.78 -3.91 18.42
N LYS A 123 -23.91 -4.44 18.92
CA LYS A 123 -25.25 -3.87 18.68
C LYS A 123 -25.41 -2.48 19.31
N LEU A 124 -24.81 -2.26 20.48
CA LEU A 124 -24.79 -0.94 21.11
C LEU A 124 -23.92 0.04 20.32
N ALA A 125 -22.72 -0.37 19.90
CA ALA A 125 -21.82 0.45 19.12
C ALA A 125 -22.44 0.89 17.78
N GLN A 126 -23.16 0.00 17.10
CA GLN A 126 -23.83 0.30 15.83
C GLN A 126 -24.94 1.39 15.93
N LYS A 127 -25.35 1.75 17.13
CA LYS A 127 -26.30 2.85 17.36
C LYS A 127 -25.65 4.23 17.32
N PHE A 128 -24.32 4.31 17.39
CA PHE A 128 -23.59 5.58 17.33
C PHE A 128 -23.19 5.89 15.89
N PRO A 129 -23.47 7.09 15.36
CA PRO A 129 -23.15 7.46 13.97
C PRO A 129 -21.67 7.32 13.61
N ALA A 130 -20.77 7.64 14.55
CA ALA A 130 -19.34 7.51 14.36
C ALA A 130 -18.85 6.06 14.17
N ALA A 131 -19.59 5.09 14.70
CA ALA A 131 -19.24 3.67 14.60
C ALA A 131 -19.73 3.01 13.30
N SER A 132 -20.64 3.62 12.58
CA SER A 132 -21.19 3.09 11.32
C SER A 132 -20.19 3.03 10.17
N GLN A 133 -19.14 3.85 10.22
CA GLN A 133 -18.07 3.89 9.21
C GLN A 133 -16.96 2.86 9.45
N LEU A 134 -16.94 2.20 10.62
CA LEU A 134 -15.90 1.23 10.97
C LEU A 134 -16.37 -0.21 10.67
N PRO A 135 -15.47 -1.09 10.19
CA PRO A 135 -15.79 -2.50 9.94
C PRO A 135 -15.87 -3.32 11.24
N LEU A 136 -16.65 -2.82 12.23
CA LEU A 136 -16.72 -3.40 13.57
C LEU A 136 -17.11 -4.88 13.56
N LYS A 137 -18.01 -5.28 12.66
CA LYS A 137 -18.45 -6.69 12.56
C LYS A 137 -17.28 -7.65 12.32
N GLY A 138 -16.34 -7.28 11.44
CA GLY A 138 -15.13 -8.08 11.16
C GLY A 138 -14.21 -8.16 12.39
N ILE A 139 -14.01 -7.05 13.10
CA ILE A 139 -13.17 -6.98 14.30
C ILE A 139 -13.75 -7.90 15.39
N PHE A 140 -15.05 -7.81 15.68
CA PHE A 140 -15.70 -8.64 16.69
C PHE A 140 -15.72 -10.11 16.31
N GLN A 141 -15.87 -10.44 15.02
CA GLN A 141 -15.74 -11.82 14.54
C GLN A 141 -14.31 -12.35 14.74
N GLY A 142 -13.27 -11.53 14.48
CA GLY A 142 -11.89 -11.87 14.74
C GLY A 142 -11.62 -12.17 16.23
N ILE A 143 -12.14 -11.33 17.14
CA ILE A 143 -12.02 -11.54 18.58
C ILE A 143 -12.70 -12.87 19.00
N LYS A 144 -13.89 -13.15 18.48
CA LYS A 144 -14.58 -14.43 18.72
C LYS A 144 -13.78 -15.63 18.24
N LEU A 145 -13.18 -15.54 17.05
CA LEU A 145 -12.35 -16.60 16.50
C LEU A 145 -11.13 -16.88 17.38
N VAL A 146 -10.40 -15.83 17.77
CA VAL A 146 -9.23 -15.97 18.67
C VAL A 146 -9.65 -16.59 20.01
N THR A 147 -10.75 -16.11 20.60
CA THR A 147 -11.29 -16.66 21.84
C THR A 147 -11.68 -18.14 21.69
N ALA A 148 -12.30 -18.52 20.58
CA ALA A 148 -12.66 -19.92 20.31
C ALA A 148 -11.42 -20.81 20.21
N ILE A 149 -10.35 -20.33 19.56
CA ILE A 149 -9.07 -21.06 19.46
C ILE A 149 -8.44 -21.24 20.86
N ILE A 150 -8.39 -20.19 21.68
CA ILE A 150 -7.82 -20.23 23.03
C ILE A 150 -8.60 -21.23 23.89
N ILE A 151 -9.93 -21.13 23.93
CA ILE A 151 -10.77 -22.05 24.70
C ILE A 151 -10.68 -23.46 24.16
N GLY A 152 -10.59 -23.65 22.84
CA GLY A 152 -10.35 -24.94 22.21
C GLY A 152 -9.06 -25.60 22.69
N ILE A 153 -7.96 -24.85 22.74
CA ILE A 153 -6.67 -25.33 23.28
C ILE A 153 -6.78 -25.70 24.76
N LEU A 154 -7.49 -24.89 25.57
CA LEU A 154 -7.72 -25.18 26.98
C LEU A 154 -8.55 -26.46 27.17
N ILE A 155 -9.58 -26.67 26.36
CA ILE A 155 -10.40 -27.89 26.37
C ILE A 155 -9.55 -29.11 26.00
N ILE A 156 -8.74 -29.03 24.92
CA ILE A 156 -7.85 -30.12 24.51
C ILE A 156 -6.82 -30.42 25.60
N SER A 157 -6.23 -29.38 26.19
CA SER A 157 -5.29 -29.45 27.30
C SER A 157 -5.90 -30.21 28.48
N LEU A 158 -7.12 -29.87 28.86
CA LEU A 158 -7.86 -30.53 29.95
C LEU A 158 -8.13 -32.03 29.65
N LEU A 159 -8.56 -32.34 28.42
CA LEU A 159 -8.87 -33.73 28.03
C LEU A 159 -7.64 -34.65 27.94
N ILE A 160 -6.49 -34.07 27.50
CA ILE A 160 -5.23 -34.83 27.38
C ILE A 160 -4.44 -34.85 28.71
N GLY A 161 -4.82 -34.01 29.69
CA GLY A 161 -4.10 -33.90 30.96
C GLY A 161 -2.73 -33.20 30.83
N GLN A 162 -2.50 -32.43 29.77
CA GLN A 162 -1.28 -31.72 29.53
C GLN A 162 -1.42 -30.20 29.79
N SER A 163 -0.31 -29.53 30.12
CA SER A 163 -0.34 -28.11 30.34
C SER A 163 -0.67 -27.35 29.05
N PRO A 164 -1.54 -26.30 29.09
CA PRO A 164 -1.84 -25.47 27.91
C PRO A 164 -0.59 -24.86 27.30
N ALA A 165 0.43 -24.54 28.10
CA ALA A 165 1.69 -23.95 27.65
C ALA A 165 2.45 -24.89 26.69
N ILE A 166 2.44 -26.19 26.95
CA ILE A 166 3.07 -27.18 26.06
C ILE A 166 2.39 -27.21 24.70
N LEU A 167 1.06 -27.21 24.69
CA LEU A 167 0.30 -27.21 23.45
C LEU A 167 0.50 -25.93 22.66
N ILE A 168 0.47 -24.75 23.33
CA ILE A 168 0.70 -23.46 22.70
C ILE A 168 2.12 -23.39 22.12
N SER A 169 3.14 -23.86 22.87
CA SER A 169 4.52 -23.86 22.41
C SER A 169 4.70 -24.75 21.18
N GLY A 170 4.14 -25.97 21.20
CA GLY A 170 4.20 -26.89 20.06
C GLY A 170 3.49 -26.34 18.81
N LEU A 171 2.26 -25.83 18.99
CA LEU A 171 1.52 -25.19 17.90
C LEU A 171 2.22 -23.92 17.40
N GLY A 172 2.80 -23.13 18.30
CA GLY A 172 3.56 -21.92 17.95
C GLY A 172 4.80 -22.23 17.11
N ALA A 173 5.56 -23.25 17.49
CA ALA A 173 6.70 -23.70 16.71
C ALA A 173 6.28 -24.18 15.31
N MET A 174 5.22 -24.98 15.21
CA MET A 174 4.67 -25.42 13.93
C MET A 174 4.19 -24.25 13.08
N ALA A 175 3.47 -23.29 13.68
CA ALA A 175 2.98 -22.11 12.99
C ALA A 175 4.14 -21.24 12.47
N ALA A 176 5.24 -21.10 13.23
CA ALA A 176 6.42 -20.36 12.79
C ALA A 176 7.08 -21.02 11.55
N VAL A 177 7.19 -22.34 11.54
CA VAL A 177 7.72 -23.08 10.37
C VAL A 177 6.80 -22.92 9.17
N LEU A 178 5.49 -23.08 9.35
CA LEU A 178 4.51 -22.88 8.28
C LEU A 178 4.54 -21.45 7.74
N MET A 179 4.62 -20.44 8.63
CA MET A 179 4.72 -19.04 8.21
C MET A 179 5.99 -18.80 7.38
N LEU A 180 7.11 -19.42 7.74
CA LEU A 180 8.36 -19.31 6.97
C LEU A 180 8.21 -19.89 5.57
N VAL A 181 7.58 -21.07 5.45
CA VAL A 181 7.36 -21.75 4.16
C VAL A 181 6.38 -21.00 3.26
N PHE A 182 5.32 -20.44 3.85
CA PHE A 182 4.27 -19.74 3.09
C PHE A 182 4.47 -18.24 2.97
N LYS A 183 5.54 -17.68 3.53
CA LYS A 183 5.82 -16.23 3.51
C LYS A 183 5.76 -15.66 2.09
N ASP A 184 6.56 -16.20 1.18
CA ASP A 184 6.68 -15.68 -0.17
C ASP A 184 5.40 -15.87 -1.02
N PRO A 185 4.74 -17.04 -0.98
CA PRO A 185 3.42 -17.21 -1.61
C PRO A 185 2.37 -16.21 -1.10
N ILE A 186 2.30 -15.98 0.22
CA ILE A 186 1.33 -15.02 0.79
C ILE A 186 1.66 -13.59 0.36
N LEU A 187 2.93 -13.18 0.42
CA LEU A 187 3.37 -11.86 -0.06
C LEU A 187 3.06 -11.69 -1.55
N GLY A 188 3.31 -12.71 -2.37
CA GLY A 188 2.99 -12.70 -3.78
C GLY A 188 1.49 -12.55 -4.05
N LEU A 189 0.65 -13.31 -3.34
CA LEU A 189 -0.81 -13.22 -3.44
C LEU A 189 -1.32 -11.81 -3.09
N VAL A 190 -0.88 -11.28 -1.94
CA VAL A 190 -1.29 -9.94 -1.50
C VAL A 190 -0.83 -8.87 -2.49
N ALA A 191 0.40 -8.97 -2.98
CA ALA A 191 0.93 -8.06 -3.98
C ALA A 191 0.15 -8.15 -5.31
N GLY A 192 -0.18 -9.35 -5.78
CA GLY A 192 -0.99 -9.54 -7.00
C GLY A 192 -2.38 -8.90 -6.87
N ILE A 193 -3.02 -9.04 -5.72
CA ILE A 193 -4.30 -8.37 -5.43
C ILE A 193 -4.13 -6.84 -5.44
N GLN A 194 -3.07 -6.32 -4.81
CA GLN A 194 -2.80 -4.88 -4.76
C GLN A 194 -2.51 -4.28 -6.13
N LEU A 195 -1.70 -4.97 -6.96
CA LEU A 195 -1.40 -4.54 -8.33
C LEU A 195 -2.68 -4.43 -9.16
N SER A 196 -3.56 -5.43 -9.06
CA SER A 196 -4.82 -5.46 -9.79
C SER A 196 -5.84 -4.45 -9.25
N ALA A 197 -6.01 -4.37 -7.93
CA ALA A 197 -7.00 -3.48 -7.30
C ALA A 197 -6.69 -1.99 -7.47
N ASN A 198 -5.40 -1.65 -7.59
CA ASN A 198 -4.93 -0.27 -7.76
C ASN A 198 -4.58 0.06 -9.22
N ASP A 199 -4.89 -0.81 -10.18
CA ASP A 199 -4.58 -0.62 -11.61
C ASP A 199 -3.11 -0.27 -11.88
N MET A 200 -2.17 -0.79 -11.07
CA MET A 200 -0.76 -0.41 -11.14
C MET A 200 -0.06 -0.99 -12.37
N LEU A 201 -0.49 -2.17 -12.83
CA LEU A 201 0.12 -2.88 -13.95
C LEU A 201 -0.88 -3.81 -14.63
N LYS A 202 -0.89 -3.81 -15.98
CA LYS A 202 -1.76 -4.64 -16.81
C LYS A 202 -0.94 -5.46 -17.83
N LEU A 203 -1.52 -6.53 -18.32
CA LEU A 203 -0.95 -7.26 -19.45
C LEU A 203 -0.81 -6.34 -20.66
N GLY A 204 0.37 -6.36 -21.27
CA GLY A 204 0.70 -5.50 -22.40
C GLY A 204 1.30 -4.15 -22.02
N ASP A 205 1.25 -3.73 -20.77
CA ASP A 205 1.94 -2.52 -20.30
C ASP A 205 3.45 -2.66 -20.50
N TRP A 206 4.10 -1.56 -20.86
CA TRP A 206 5.56 -1.50 -20.87
C TRP A 206 6.07 -1.12 -19.50
N LEU A 207 6.85 -2.03 -18.91
CA LEU A 207 7.45 -1.92 -17.58
C LEU A 207 8.95 -1.67 -17.68
N GLU A 208 9.46 -0.68 -16.98
CA GLU A 208 10.90 -0.47 -16.77
C GLU A 208 11.24 -0.60 -15.29
N MET A 209 12.06 -1.60 -14.94
CA MET A 209 12.51 -1.88 -13.58
C MET A 209 14.00 -2.28 -13.59
N PRO A 210 14.92 -1.31 -13.57
CA PRO A 210 16.36 -1.53 -13.76
C PRO A 210 16.96 -2.50 -12.74
N LYS A 211 16.45 -2.49 -11.49
CA LYS A 211 16.92 -3.40 -10.42
C LYS A 211 16.85 -4.88 -10.81
N TYR A 212 15.88 -5.24 -11.64
CA TYR A 212 15.67 -6.61 -12.11
C TYR A 212 16.08 -6.80 -13.58
N GLY A 213 16.65 -5.78 -14.22
CA GLY A 213 16.97 -5.82 -15.64
C GLY A 213 15.74 -5.99 -16.52
N ALA A 214 14.60 -5.48 -16.08
CA ALA A 214 13.37 -5.52 -16.85
C ALA A 214 13.13 -4.18 -17.56
N ASP A 215 12.98 -4.23 -18.88
CA ASP A 215 12.60 -3.12 -19.74
C ASP A 215 11.85 -3.67 -20.95
N GLY A 216 10.53 -3.74 -20.87
CA GLY A 216 9.73 -4.37 -21.90
C GLY A 216 8.26 -4.57 -21.56
N ALA A 217 7.58 -5.35 -22.41
CA ALA A 217 6.15 -5.60 -22.29
C ALA A 217 5.84 -6.71 -21.27
N VAL A 218 4.87 -6.46 -20.40
CA VAL A 218 4.32 -7.46 -19.47
C VAL A 218 3.55 -8.51 -20.26
N ILE A 219 4.01 -9.76 -20.22
CA ILE A 219 3.41 -10.88 -20.95
C ILE A 219 2.61 -11.84 -20.06
N ASP A 220 2.87 -11.82 -18.74
CA ASP A 220 2.19 -12.69 -17.78
C ASP A 220 2.22 -12.05 -16.41
N ILE A 221 1.08 -12.10 -15.71
CA ILE A 221 0.95 -11.65 -14.32
C ILE A 221 0.44 -12.84 -13.51
N GLY A 222 1.37 -13.57 -12.91
CA GLY A 222 1.08 -14.70 -12.05
C GLY A 222 0.91 -14.30 -10.59
N LEU A 223 0.54 -15.27 -9.76
CA LEU A 223 0.33 -15.07 -8.33
C LEU A 223 1.61 -14.63 -7.60
N THR A 224 2.75 -15.21 -7.97
CA THR A 224 4.03 -14.99 -7.30
C THR A 224 5.07 -14.30 -8.18
N THR A 225 4.85 -14.27 -9.49
CA THR A 225 5.80 -13.74 -10.47
C THR A 225 5.09 -13.00 -11.61
N VAL A 226 5.75 -11.94 -12.11
CA VAL A 226 5.38 -11.24 -13.33
C VAL A 226 6.48 -11.46 -14.36
N LYS A 227 6.11 -11.79 -15.61
CA LYS A 227 7.05 -11.97 -16.71
C LYS A 227 7.01 -10.77 -17.64
N VAL A 228 8.17 -10.24 -17.94
CA VAL A 228 8.38 -9.11 -18.84
C VAL A 228 9.23 -9.59 -20.00
N ARG A 229 8.73 -9.37 -21.23
CA ARG A 229 9.51 -9.56 -22.44
C ARG A 229 10.23 -8.27 -22.75
N ASN A 230 11.55 -8.28 -22.57
CA ASN A 230 12.42 -7.15 -22.82
C ASN A 230 12.48 -6.79 -24.30
N TRP A 231 13.01 -5.61 -24.61
CA TRP A 231 13.19 -5.10 -25.98
C TRP A 231 14.08 -6.01 -26.84
N ASP A 232 14.99 -6.82 -26.26
CA ASP A 232 15.86 -7.79 -26.91
C ASP A 232 15.23 -9.19 -27.03
N ASN A 233 13.92 -9.33 -26.73
CA ASN A 233 13.15 -10.58 -26.67
C ASN A 233 13.54 -11.56 -25.55
N THR A 234 14.43 -11.20 -24.64
CA THR A 234 14.65 -11.97 -23.41
C THR A 234 13.46 -11.83 -22.46
N ILE A 235 13.26 -12.80 -21.58
CA ILE A 235 12.19 -12.78 -20.59
C ILE A 235 12.80 -12.62 -19.18
N THR A 236 12.46 -11.53 -18.53
CA THR A 236 12.77 -11.32 -17.12
C THR A 236 11.57 -11.70 -16.26
N THR A 237 11.80 -12.51 -15.22
CA THR A 237 10.79 -12.89 -14.25
C THR A 237 11.03 -12.13 -12.95
N ILE A 238 10.04 -11.37 -12.53
CA ILE A 238 10.09 -10.50 -11.35
C ILE A 238 9.16 -11.08 -10.29
N PRO A 239 9.58 -11.23 -9.01
CA PRO A 239 8.66 -11.56 -7.94
C PRO A 239 7.55 -10.52 -7.81
N THR A 240 6.28 -10.94 -7.76
CA THR A 240 5.14 -10.01 -7.75
C THR A 240 5.21 -9.02 -6.58
N TRP A 241 5.67 -9.47 -5.41
CA TRP A 241 5.82 -8.62 -4.23
C TRP A 241 6.80 -7.46 -4.44
N SER A 242 7.82 -7.64 -5.30
CA SER A 242 8.82 -6.61 -5.59
C SER A 242 8.24 -5.41 -6.34
N LEU A 243 7.18 -5.62 -7.12
CA LEU A 243 6.46 -4.55 -7.80
C LEU A 243 5.63 -3.66 -6.86
N VAL A 244 5.39 -4.13 -5.63
CA VAL A 244 4.72 -3.34 -4.59
C VAL A 244 5.73 -2.70 -3.64
N SER A 245 6.87 -3.38 -3.39
CA SER A 245 7.89 -2.91 -2.45
C SER A 245 8.92 -1.97 -3.07
N ASP A 246 9.18 -2.09 -4.35
CA ASP A 246 10.15 -1.30 -5.09
C ASP A 246 9.46 -0.35 -6.10
N SER A 247 10.18 0.68 -6.53
CA SER A 247 9.68 1.58 -7.56
C SER A 247 9.93 1.00 -8.97
N PHE A 248 8.97 1.15 -9.84
CA PHE A 248 9.07 0.84 -11.26
C PHE A 248 8.40 1.94 -12.09
N LYS A 249 8.74 2.02 -13.38
CA LYS A 249 8.03 2.89 -14.32
C LYS A 249 7.07 2.05 -15.13
N ASN A 250 5.81 2.50 -15.20
CA ASN A 250 4.82 2.01 -16.14
C ASN A 250 4.63 3.05 -17.25
N TRP A 251 4.92 2.67 -18.48
CA TRP A 251 4.83 3.55 -19.64
C TRP A 251 3.40 3.63 -20.24
N SER A 252 2.42 2.97 -19.65
CA SER A 252 1.02 3.02 -20.11
C SER A 252 0.47 4.45 -20.10
N GLY A 253 0.85 5.27 -19.12
CA GLY A 253 0.48 6.68 -19.09
C GLY A 253 1.01 7.49 -20.27
N MET A 254 2.23 7.20 -20.73
CA MET A 254 2.79 7.81 -21.96
C MET A 254 1.99 7.36 -23.18
N SER A 255 1.70 6.08 -23.30
CA SER A 255 0.91 5.53 -24.41
C SER A 255 -0.51 6.12 -24.43
N ALA A 256 -1.16 6.25 -23.28
CA ALA A 256 -2.49 6.85 -23.14
C ALA A 256 -2.51 8.35 -23.44
N SER A 257 -1.41 9.07 -23.17
CA SER A 257 -1.31 10.51 -23.46
C SER A 257 -1.23 10.82 -24.96
N GLY A 258 -0.87 9.83 -25.79
CA GLY A 258 -0.71 9.99 -27.25
C GLY A 258 0.49 10.84 -27.65
N GLY A 259 1.42 11.11 -26.71
CA GLY A 259 2.62 11.89 -26.98
C GLY A 259 3.86 11.32 -26.32
N ARG A 260 4.98 11.25 -27.06
CA ARG A 260 6.27 10.81 -26.53
C ARG A 260 7.22 12.02 -26.40
N ARG A 261 7.86 12.13 -25.24
CA ARG A 261 8.68 13.29 -24.89
C ARG A 261 10.03 13.29 -25.60
N ILE A 262 10.36 14.39 -26.28
CA ILE A 262 11.72 14.76 -26.67
C ILE A 262 12.28 15.63 -25.55
N LYS A 263 13.42 15.22 -24.98
CA LYS A 263 14.20 16.01 -24.02
C LYS A 263 15.66 15.83 -24.35
N ARG A 264 16.19 16.72 -25.19
CA ARG A 264 17.56 16.64 -25.69
C ARG A 264 18.16 18.03 -25.82
N SER A 265 19.43 18.16 -25.48
CA SER A 265 20.18 19.42 -25.56
C SER A 265 21.21 19.39 -26.68
N LEU A 266 21.50 20.57 -27.22
CA LEU A 266 22.74 20.83 -27.95
C LEU A 266 23.59 21.81 -27.10
N ASN A 267 24.88 21.63 -27.11
CA ASN A 267 25.81 22.48 -26.34
C ASN A 267 26.42 23.54 -27.24
N ILE A 268 26.18 24.79 -26.90
CA ILE A 268 26.71 25.93 -27.63
C ILE A 268 28.05 26.34 -27.02
N ASP A 269 29.07 26.55 -27.86
CA ASP A 269 30.32 27.15 -27.44
C ASP A 269 30.08 28.58 -26.98
N THR A 270 30.38 28.87 -25.71
CA THR A 270 30.12 30.17 -25.08
C THR A 270 30.92 31.30 -25.71
N THR A 271 32.04 31.00 -26.38
CA THR A 271 32.84 31.99 -27.06
C THR A 271 32.18 32.56 -28.34
N SER A 272 31.20 31.82 -28.87
CA SER A 272 30.42 32.24 -30.04
C SER A 272 29.22 33.14 -29.67
N ILE A 273 28.93 33.32 -28.38
CA ILE A 273 27.80 34.12 -27.93
C ILE A 273 28.14 35.61 -27.98
N HIS A 274 27.33 36.38 -28.69
CA HIS A 274 27.55 37.82 -28.84
C HIS A 274 26.19 38.57 -28.98
N PHE A 275 26.27 39.91 -28.92
CA PHE A 275 25.12 40.76 -29.26
C PHE A 275 24.99 40.84 -30.78
N LEU A 276 23.78 40.74 -31.30
CA LEU A 276 23.52 40.87 -32.72
C LEU A 276 23.82 42.30 -33.21
N ASP A 277 24.61 42.40 -34.29
CA ASP A 277 24.79 43.64 -35.02
C ASP A 277 23.60 43.95 -35.94
N GLU A 278 23.58 45.12 -36.57
CA GLU A 278 22.51 45.58 -37.45
C GLU A 278 22.36 44.68 -38.69
N GLN A 279 23.44 44.19 -39.24
CA GLN A 279 23.44 43.33 -40.43
C GLN A 279 22.82 41.96 -40.10
N GLU A 280 23.21 41.41 -38.98
CA GLU A 280 22.64 40.14 -38.46
C GLU A 280 21.14 40.30 -38.17
N GLN A 281 20.74 41.39 -37.53
CA GLN A 281 19.31 41.65 -37.26
C GLN A 281 18.53 41.77 -38.56
N GLN A 282 19.05 42.49 -39.56
CA GLN A 282 18.40 42.63 -40.88
C GLN A 282 18.34 41.32 -41.64
N ARG A 283 19.31 40.42 -41.46
CA ARG A 283 19.30 39.08 -42.04
C ARG A 283 18.26 38.21 -41.38
N LEU A 284 18.27 38.15 -40.06
CA LEU A 284 17.43 37.23 -39.28
C LEU A 284 15.95 37.63 -39.32
N ILE A 285 15.59 38.93 -39.42
CA ILE A 285 14.21 39.40 -39.49
C ILE A 285 13.49 38.94 -40.79
N ARG A 286 14.25 38.53 -41.80
CA ARG A 286 13.69 37.98 -43.05
C ARG A 286 13.12 36.58 -42.83
N ALA A 287 13.54 35.87 -41.77
CA ALA A 287 12.99 34.60 -41.42
C ALA A 287 11.53 34.74 -40.91
N LYS A 288 10.57 34.16 -41.63
CA LYS A 288 9.13 34.32 -41.34
C LYS A 288 8.76 33.98 -39.89
N LEU A 289 9.39 32.95 -39.33
CA LEU A 289 9.14 32.48 -37.96
C LEU A 289 9.74 33.41 -36.89
N LEU A 290 10.80 34.13 -37.20
CA LEU A 290 11.45 35.06 -36.27
C LEU A 290 10.87 36.46 -36.28
N LYS A 291 10.30 36.87 -37.37
CA LYS A 291 9.81 38.27 -37.53
C LYS A 291 8.95 38.75 -36.37
N PRO A 292 7.89 38.08 -35.95
CA PRO A 292 7.06 38.56 -34.83
C PRO A 292 7.82 38.72 -33.51
N TYR A 293 8.74 37.79 -33.23
CA TYR A 293 9.59 37.87 -32.05
C TYR A 293 10.54 39.06 -32.12
N MET A 294 11.22 39.24 -33.24
CA MET A 294 12.18 40.33 -33.41
C MET A 294 11.54 41.68 -33.34
N ASP A 295 10.38 41.88 -33.99
CA ASP A 295 9.60 43.11 -33.93
C ASP A 295 9.24 43.47 -32.48
N SER A 296 8.60 42.53 -31.77
CA SER A 296 8.22 42.72 -30.37
C SER A 296 9.42 42.95 -29.43
N ARG A 297 10.52 42.28 -29.68
CA ARG A 297 11.72 42.42 -28.87
C ARG A 297 12.46 43.73 -29.12
N HIS A 298 12.41 44.21 -30.37
CA HIS A 298 12.95 45.50 -30.74
C HIS A 298 12.17 46.66 -30.06
N GLU A 299 10.86 46.60 -30.05
CA GLU A 299 10.03 47.57 -29.35
C GLU A 299 10.30 47.59 -27.83
N GLU A 300 10.36 46.42 -27.20
CA GLU A 300 10.64 46.30 -25.75
C GLU A 300 12.04 46.88 -25.40
N ILE A 301 13.03 46.56 -26.19
CA ILE A 301 14.43 46.99 -25.96
C ILE A 301 14.54 48.50 -26.22
N SER A 302 13.90 49.00 -27.27
CA SER A 302 13.92 50.44 -27.58
C SER A 302 13.24 51.28 -26.48
N ALA A 303 12.06 50.83 -25.98
CA ALA A 303 11.39 51.48 -24.87
C ALA A 303 12.23 51.47 -23.57
N TRP A 304 12.95 50.40 -23.30
CA TRP A 304 13.87 50.35 -22.17
C TRP A 304 15.04 51.30 -22.33
N ASN A 305 15.69 51.29 -23.48
CA ASN A 305 16.89 52.07 -23.71
C ASN A 305 16.60 53.59 -23.75
N GLN A 306 15.40 54.02 -24.13
CA GLN A 306 14.99 55.43 -24.03
C GLN A 306 15.09 55.99 -22.61
N GLN A 307 14.98 55.18 -21.57
CA GLN A 307 15.11 55.59 -20.17
C GLN A 307 16.57 55.98 -19.80
N TYR A 308 17.53 55.51 -20.58
CA TYR A 308 18.97 55.73 -20.38
C TYR A 308 19.60 56.53 -21.51
N ALA A 309 18.76 57.25 -22.29
CA ALA A 309 19.24 58.06 -23.41
C ALA A 309 20.18 59.15 -22.93
N GLY A 310 21.40 59.14 -23.41
CA GLY A 310 22.49 60.09 -23.04
C GLY A 310 23.64 59.47 -22.28
N GLU A 311 23.52 58.25 -21.79
CA GLU A 311 24.60 57.48 -21.14
C GLU A 311 25.32 56.62 -22.17
N GLN A 312 26.46 57.05 -22.69
CA GLN A 312 27.22 56.29 -23.70
C GLN A 312 27.99 55.14 -23.10
N SER A 313 27.31 54.03 -22.80
CA SER A 313 27.96 52.79 -22.44
C SER A 313 27.18 51.60 -22.98
N ILE A 314 27.88 50.65 -23.59
CA ILE A 314 27.32 49.37 -24.06
C ILE A 314 26.67 48.55 -22.90
N LEU A 315 27.07 48.84 -21.66
CA LEU A 315 26.54 48.17 -20.47
C LEU A 315 25.17 48.72 -20.02
N ASN A 316 24.85 49.93 -20.43
CA ASN A 316 23.57 50.58 -20.07
C ASN A 316 22.41 50.19 -21.02
N GLU A 317 22.77 49.71 -22.21
CA GLU A 317 21.83 49.33 -23.25
C GLU A 317 21.48 47.83 -23.19
N ARG A 318 20.22 47.50 -23.27
CA ARG A 318 19.77 46.15 -23.59
C ARG A 318 19.92 45.90 -25.09
N ARG A 319 20.37 44.70 -25.47
CA ARG A 319 20.55 44.31 -26.87
C ARG A 319 20.10 42.86 -27.07
N MET A 320 19.71 42.51 -28.27
CA MET A 320 19.46 41.14 -28.65
C MET A 320 20.74 40.33 -28.74
N THR A 321 20.73 39.10 -28.28
CA THR A 321 21.86 38.15 -28.42
C THR A 321 21.51 37.10 -29.46
N ASN A 322 22.53 36.57 -30.13
CA ASN A 322 22.39 35.51 -31.11
C ASN A 322 21.77 34.25 -30.47
N VAL A 323 22.21 33.82 -29.28
CA VAL A 323 21.67 32.65 -28.58
C VAL A 323 20.22 32.83 -28.12
N GLY A 324 19.83 34.06 -27.71
CA GLY A 324 18.46 34.39 -27.36
C GLY A 324 17.52 34.29 -28.58
N THR A 325 17.99 34.81 -29.71
CA THR A 325 17.25 34.78 -30.98
C THR A 325 17.15 33.35 -31.54
N PHE A 326 18.25 32.57 -31.47
CA PHE A 326 18.21 31.15 -31.82
C PHE A 326 17.21 30.35 -30.99
N ARG A 327 17.21 30.55 -29.66
CA ARG A 327 16.23 29.91 -28.78
C ARG A 327 14.79 30.26 -29.16
N ALA A 328 14.50 31.51 -29.48
CA ALA A 328 13.19 31.95 -29.94
C ALA A 328 12.81 31.30 -31.29
N TYR A 329 13.78 31.23 -32.23
CA TYR A 329 13.58 30.53 -33.48
C TYR A 329 13.18 29.06 -33.27
N LEU A 330 13.94 28.33 -32.45
CA LEU A 330 13.65 26.93 -32.18
C LEU A 330 12.27 26.76 -31.56
N GLN A 331 11.86 27.65 -30.66
CA GLN A 331 10.53 27.59 -30.05
C GLN A 331 9.43 27.77 -31.10
N GLU A 332 9.56 28.75 -32.00
CA GLU A 332 8.58 28.99 -33.06
C GLU A 332 8.62 27.87 -34.12
N TYR A 333 9.79 27.34 -34.46
CA TYR A 333 9.93 26.17 -35.32
C TYR A 333 9.13 24.96 -34.78
N LEU A 334 9.30 24.63 -33.49
CA LEU A 334 8.59 23.53 -32.86
C LEU A 334 7.07 23.80 -32.75
N ARG A 335 6.66 25.08 -32.55
CA ARG A 335 5.24 25.47 -32.55
C ARG A 335 4.57 25.22 -33.90
N HIS A 336 5.29 25.38 -34.98
CA HIS A 336 4.76 25.18 -36.35
C HIS A 336 5.07 23.80 -36.91
N HIS A 337 5.73 22.93 -36.13
CA HIS A 337 6.11 21.62 -36.61
C HIS A 337 4.90 20.64 -36.57
N PRO A 338 4.53 20.01 -37.72
CA PRO A 338 3.28 19.22 -37.83
C PRO A 338 3.24 17.95 -36.97
N ARG A 339 4.40 17.46 -36.53
CA ARG A 339 4.51 16.23 -35.76
C ARG A 339 4.73 16.49 -34.24
N ILE A 340 4.65 17.75 -33.78
CA ILE A 340 4.79 18.15 -32.38
C ILE A 340 3.43 18.56 -31.82
N ARG A 341 3.13 18.04 -30.62
CA ARG A 341 1.89 18.36 -29.88
C ARG A 341 1.96 19.78 -29.32
N GLN A 342 0.94 20.59 -29.63
CA GLN A 342 0.83 21.98 -29.18
C GLN A 342 0.04 22.13 -27.85
N ASP A 343 -0.70 21.09 -27.48
CA ASP A 343 -1.48 21.01 -26.26
C ASP A 343 -0.68 20.48 -25.05
N MET A 344 0.55 20.02 -25.29
CA MET A 344 1.50 19.57 -24.27
C MET A 344 2.62 20.60 -24.06
N THR A 345 3.38 20.43 -22.96
CA THR A 345 4.50 21.33 -22.65
C THR A 345 5.49 21.39 -23.80
N LEU A 346 5.71 22.60 -24.31
CA LEU A 346 6.68 22.92 -25.34
C LEU A 346 7.53 24.07 -24.87
N MET A 347 8.85 23.88 -24.78
CA MET A 347 9.78 24.91 -24.41
C MET A 347 11.17 24.64 -24.99
N VAL A 348 11.89 25.73 -25.23
CA VAL A 348 13.35 25.71 -25.47
C VAL A 348 14.01 26.55 -24.39
N ARG A 349 14.88 25.94 -23.62
CA ARG A 349 15.47 26.58 -22.44
C ARG A 349 16.99 26.45 -22.40
N GLN A 350 17.62 27.40 -21.73
CA GLN A 350 19.02 27.30 -21.34
C GLN A 350 19.12 26.52 -20.03
N LEU A 351 20.07 25.60 -19.95
CA LEU A 351 20.51 24.98 -18.70
C LEU A 351 21.74 25.70 -18.18
N ALA A 352 22.20 25.28 -16.98
CA ALA A 352 23.45 25.83 -16.44
C ALA A 352 24.64 25.46 -17.36
N PRO A 353 25.52 26.42 -17.73
CA PRO A 353 26.68 26.12 -18.50
C PRO A 353 27.64 25.23 -17.71
N ASP A 354 28.35 24.35 -18.44
CA ASP A 354 29.38 23.48 -17.88
C ASP A 354 30.65 23.51 -18.75
N ALA A 355 31.57 22.58 -18.51
CA ALA A 355 32.84 22.46 -19.31
C ALA A 355 32.57 22.14 -20.79
N ASN A 356 31.38 21.70 -21.15
CA ASN A 356 30.95 21.39 -22.52
C ASN A 356 30.17 22.55 -23.16
N GLY A 357 30.14 23.73 -22.56
CA GLY A 357 29.48 24.92 -23.09
C GLY A 357 28.13 25.20 -22.48
N LEU A 358 27.24 25.88 -23.22
CA LEU A 358 25.90 26.27 -22.80
C LEU A 358 24.86 25.29 -23.40
N PRO A 359 24.21 24.43 -22.60
CA PRO A 359 23.19 23.53 -23.14
C PRO A 359 21.90 24.29 -23.45
N ILE A 360 21.43 24.17 -24.69
CA ILE A 360 20.07 24.60 -25.12
C ILE A 360 19.21 23.34 -25.21
N GLU A 361 18.29 23.18 -24.26
CA GLU A 361 17.43 22.01 -24.20
C GLU A 361 16.12 22.24 -24.95
N ILE A 362 15.83 21.32 -25.86
CA ILE A 362 14.53 21.18 -26.51
C ILE A 362 13.69 20.24 -25.67
N TYR A 363 12.52 20.69 -25.23
CA TYR A 363 11.56 19.92 -24.47
C TYR A 363 10.18 20.03 -25.15
N CYS A 364 9.74 18.96 -25.76
CA CYS A 364 8.44 18.90 -26.44
C CYS A 364 7.92 17.45 -26.49
N PHE A 365 6.73 17.26 -27.06
CA PHE A 365 6.11 15.94 -27.24
C PHE A 365 5.75 15.74 -28.72
N THR A 366 6.08 14.58 -29.25
CA THR A 366 5.64 14.16 -30.58
C THR A 366 4.14 13.78 -30.56
N ASN A 367 3.49 13.78 -31.74
CA ASN A 367 2.10 13.33 -31.88
C ASN A 367 1.96 11.82 -32.10
N THR A 368 2.99 11.05 -31.82
CA THR A 368 3.03 9.59 -31.90
C THR A 368 3.74 9.01 -30.68
N VAL A 369 3.32 7.81 -30.29
CA VAL A 369 3.97 7.01 -29.24
C VAL A 369 4.78 5.86 -29.83
N VAL A 370 4.67 5.62 -31.15
CA VAL A 370 5.41 4.57 -31.87
C VAL A 370 6.89 4.92 -31.88
N TRP A 371 7.73 4.03 -31.34
CA TRP A 371 9.13 4.34 -31.13
C TRP A 371 9.90 4.69 -32.41
N ALA A 372 9.75 3.90 -33.46
CA ALA A 372 10.47 4.17 -34.71
C ALA A 372 10.08 5.51 -35.35
N GLU A 373 8.80 5.90 -35.30
CA GLU A 373 8.33 7.21 -35.78
C GLU A 373 8.89 8.35 -34.88
N TYR A 374 8.88 8.14 -33.58
CA TYR A 374 9.43 9.11 -32.62
C TYR A 374 10.92 9.39 -32.88
N GLU A 375 11.71 8.34 -33.09
CA GLU A 375 13.15 8.49 -33.41
C GLU A 375 13.35 9.23 -34.75
N GLY A 376 12.54 8.93 -35.76
CA GLY A 376 12.58 9.67 -37.03
C GLY A 376 12.26 11.15 -36.86
N ILE A 377 11.18 11.48 -36.13
CA ILE A 377 10.82 12.89 -35.86
C ILE A 377 11.92 13.60 -35.07
N GLN A 378 12.48 12.93 -34.07
CA GLN A 378 13.58 13.51 -33.27
C GLN A 378 14.81 13.74 -34.14
N ALA A 379 15.18 12.81 -35.00
CA ALA A 379 16.31 12.95 -35.92
C ALA A 379 16.10 14.13 -36.88
N ASP A 380 14.94 14.20 -37.56
CA ASP A 380 14.62 15.29 -38.48
C ASP A 380 14.70 16.68 -37.82
N ILE A 381 14.21 16.80 -36.57
CA ILE A 381 14.31 18.04 -35.81
C ILE A 381 15.75 18.40 -35.52
N PHE A 382 16.56 17.46 -35.07
CA PHE A 382 17.96 17.75 -34.70
C PHE A 382 18.84 17.95 -35.91
N ASP A 383 18.59 17.28 -37.04
CA ASP A 383 19.27 17.56 -38.31
C ASP A 383 19.05 19.01 -38.73
N HIS A 384 17.81 19.48 -38.66
CA HIS A 384 17.51 20.89 -38.92
C HIS A 384 18.17 21.83 -37.93
N VAL A 385 18.14 21.54 -36.63
CA VAL A 385 18.73 22.35 -35.58
C VAL A 385 20.25 22.49 -35.77
N PHE A 386 20.93 21.39 -36.08
CA PHE A 386 22.38 21.39 -36.36
C PHE A 386 22.74 22.15 -37.61
N ALA A 387 21.94 22.07 -38.68
CA ALA A 387 22.18 22.77 -39.91
C ALA A 387 21.96 24.30 -39.80
N VAL A 388 21.02 24.71 -38.94
CA VAL A 388 20.63 26.13 -38.85
C VAL A 388 21.43 26.94 -37.82
N VAL A 389 22.14 26.30 -36.90
CA VAL A 389 22.85 26.95 -35.81
C VAL A 389 23.88 27.98 -36.28
N ASP A 390 24.59 27.69 -37.36
CA ASP A 390 25.58 28.57 -37.97
C ASP A 390 24.96 29.87 -38.51
N GLU A 391 23.71 29.85 -38.93
CA GLU A 391 22.99 31.06 -39.37
C GLU A 391 22.82 32.09 -38.27
N PHE A 392 22.97 31.69 -37.01
CA PHE A 392 22.97 32.56 -35.85
C PHE A 392 24.37 32.96 -35.36
N GLY A 393 25.41 32.59 -36.10
CA GLY A 393 26.80 32.83 -35.68
C GLY A 393 27.20 32.03 -34.43
N LEU A 394 26.48 30.94 -34.16
CA LEU A 394 26.71 30.07 -33.01
C LEU A 394 27.55 28.87 -33.43
N LEU A 395 28.45 28.45 -32.56
CA LEU A 395 29.25 27.24 -32.73
C LEU A 395 28.76 26.17 -31.73
N ILE A 396 28.71 24.92 -32.20
CA ILE A 396 28.45 23.79 -31.32
C ILE A 396 29.72 23.38 -30.63
N HIS A 397 29.70 23.25 -29.32
CA HIS A 397 30.87 22.79 -28.57
C HIS A 397 31.20 21.34 -28.94
N GLN A 398 32.42 21.09 -29.31
CA GLN A 398 32.97 19.76 -29.56
C GLN A 398 34.33 19.64 -28.87
N THR A 399 34.54 18.51 -28.22
CA THR A 399 35.87 18.21 -27.66
C THR A 399 36.88 18.01 -28.83
N PRO A 400 38.07 18.60 -28.79
CA PRO A 400 39.07 18.42 -29.84
C PRO A 400 39.32 16.95 -30.13
N THR A 401 39.22 16.57 -31.36
CA THR A 401 39.51 15.22 -31.84
C THR A 401 41.02 14.99 -32.03
N GLY A 402 41.41 13.72 -32.10
CA GLY A 402 42.82 13.41 -32.43
C GLY A 402 43.27 13.98 -33.80
N ASN A 403 42.33 14.28 -34.72
CA ASN A 403 42.63 14.93 -36.00
C ASN A 403 42.95 16.43 -35.80
N ASP A 404 42.19 17.11 -34.95
CA ASP A 404 42.40 18.52 -34.64
C ASP A 404 43.79 18.74 -34.00
N ILE A 405 44.15 17.84 -33.07
CA ILE A 405 45.50 17.88 -32.44
C ILE A 405 46.62 17.60 -33.46
N ARG A 406 46.41 16.66 -34.38
CA ARG A 406 47.37 16.39 -35.45
C ARG A 406 47.51 17.55 -36.45
N ALA A 407 46.39 18.23 -36.76
CA ALA A 407 46.41 19.42 -37.59
C ALA A 407 47.20 20.56 -36.95
N LEU A 408 47.06 20.75 -35.65
CA LEU A 408 47.84 21.73 -34.87
C LEU A 408 49.34 21.40 -34.92
N THR A 409 49.74 20.15 -34.70
CA THR A 409 51.16 19.73 -34.78
C THR A 409 51.74 19.90 -36.19
N GLY A 410 50.93 19.63 -37.24
CA GLY A 410 51.36 19.88 -38.63
C GLY A 410 51.49 21.36 -39.00
N ALA A 411 50.76 22.25 -38.33
CA ALA A 411 50.88 23.71 -38.52
C ALA A 411 52.14 24.31 -37.85
N PHE A 412 52.60 23.68 -36.76
CA PHE A 412 53.88 24.12 -36.07
C PHE A 412 55.13 23.49 -36.68
N SER A 413 55.01 22.57 -37.63
CA SER A 413 56.13 21.90 -38.29
C SER A 413 56.46 22.50 -39.68
N ARG A 414 55.84 23.61 -40.03
CA ARG A 414 56.17 24.47 -41.18
C ARG A 414 56.69 25.84 -40.64
#